data_7bdd156fec724ae18bff0b5bc5195443
#
_entry.id   7bdd156fec724ae18bff0b5bc5195443
#
_cell.length_a   1.000
_cell.length_b   1.000
_cell.length_c   1.000
_cell.angle_alpha   90.00
_cell.angle_beta   90.00
_cell.angle_gamma   90.00
#
_symmetry.space_group_name_H-M   'P 1'
#
loop_
_entity.id
_entity.type
_entity.pdbx_description
1 polymer ?
#
loop_
_entity_poly.entity_id
_entity_poly.type
_entity_poly.pdbx_seq_one_letter_code
_entity_poly.pdbx_strand_id
1 'polypeptide(L)'
;MSAIADYAALLIDAGEYSGYADISHVFPRLLVLAELKLNRGLRVAGMEKTTMVTLTEGDGTLPTDFLEAREVKNANGIPIRAVSLEQLTSSYMDRSGTPAGYAIVGSTIKVRPTADQDIGLTYYGKIPVLTVTSPTNWLLEKAPDVYLYSLVNEIALWKGDVDRATAAQQLMLLAINGLKIEDERSRWGNAQLVVGGVTP
;
A
#
# COMPACT_ATOMS: atom_id res chain seq x y z
N MET A 1 -17.68 -12.25 -10.03
CA MET A 1 -18.51 -11.20 -9.39
C MET A 1 -18.03 -11.08 -7.96
N SER A 2 -17.77 -9.86 -7.48
CA SER A 2 -17.48 -9.63 -6.06
C SER A 2 -18.71 -9.96 -5.22
N ALA A 3 -18.52 -10.48 -4.00
CA ALA A 3 -19.63 -10.75 -3.05
C ALA A 3 -20.32 -9.44 -2.62
N ILE A 4 -19.55 -8.33 -2.54
CA ILE A 4 -20.03 -6.98 -2.26
C ILE A 4 -19.77 -6.14 -3.53
N ALA A 5 -20.84 -5.69 -4.17
CA ALA A 5 -20.74 -5.13 -5.51
C ALA A 5 -20.06 -3.74 -5.54
N ASP A 6 -20.41 -2.89 -4.58
CA ASP A 6 -20.00 -1.49 -4.57
C ASP A 6 -20.11 -0.84 -3.18
N TYR A 7 -19.82 0.46 -3.11
CA TYR A 7 -19.92 1.29 -1.91
C TYR A 7 -21.31 1.22 -1.24
N ALA A 8 -22.40 1.18 -2.02
CA ALA A 8 -23.76 1.14 -1.47
C ALA A 8 -24.09 -0.23 -0.86
N ALA A 9 -23.68 -1.31 -1.53
CA ALA A 9 -23.78 -2.65 -1.00
C ALA A 9 -22.94 -2.80 0.27
N LEU A 10 -21.71 -2.28 0.29
CA LEU A 10 -20.84 -2.31 1.46
C LEU A 10 -21.44 -1.58 2.67
N LEU A 11 -22.14 -0.45 2.45
CA LEU A 11 -22.83 0.29 3.49
C LEU A 11 -23.96 -0.57 4.11
N ILE A 12 -24.76 -1.22 3.28
CA ILE A 12 -25.89 -2.06 3.71
C ILE A 12 -25.34 -3.27 4.49
N ASP A 13 -24.41 -4.00 3.89
CA ASP A 13 -23.85 -5.21 4.49
C ASP A 13 -23.13 -4.93 5.82
N ALA A 14 -22.37 -3.82 5.90
CA ALA A 14 -21.70 -3.42 7.15
C ALA A 14 -22.70 -3.04 8.23
N GLY A 15 -23.82 -2.41 7.89
CA GLY A 15 -24.92 -2.09 8.80
C GLY A 15 -25.59 -3.36 9.33
N GLU A 16 -26.00 -4.23 8.44
CA GLU A 16 -26.66 -5.50 8.79
C GLU A 16 -25.73 -6.40 9.61
N TYR A 17 -24.48 -6.60 9.18
CA TYR A 17 -23.53 -7.45 9.87
C TYR A 17 -23.13 -6.91 11.25
N SER A 18 -23.04 -5.59 11.39
CA SER A 18 -22.78 -4.96 12.69
C SER A 18 -24.00 -4.96 13.61
N GLY A 19 -25.22 -5.22 13.10
CA GLY A 19 -26.46 -5.13 13.84
C GLY A 19 -26.92 -3.68 14.08
N TYR A 20 -26.36 -2.70 13.36
CA TYR A 20 -26.69 -1.28 13.49
C TYR A 20 -27.16 -0.72 12.14
N ALA A 21 -28.46 -0.71 11.91
CA ALA A 21 -29.06 -0.36 10.61
C ALA A 21 -28.83 1.12 10.20
N ASP A 22 -28.79 2.06 11.14
CA ASP A 22 -28.66 3.49 10.86
C ASP A 22 -27.22 3.98 11.08
N ILE A 23 -26.35 3.68 10.11
CA ILE A 23 -24.95 4.12 10.12
C ILE A 23 -24.62 5.06 8.97
N SER A 24 -25.57 5.35 8.08
CA SER A 24 -25.36 6.13 6.84
C SER A 24 -24.71 7.50 7.09
N HIS A 25 -25.09 8.17 8.18
CA HIS A 25 -24.57 9.50 8.55
C HIS A 25 -23.10 9.49 9.04
N VAL A 26 -22.59 8.35 9.52
CA VAL A 26 -21.22 8.20 10.00
C VAL A 26 -20.35 7.36 9.07
N PHE A 27 -20.97 6.58 8.20
CA PHE A 27 -20.31 5.62 7.34
C PHE A 27 -19.11 6.19 6.56
N PRO A 28 -19.20 7.37 5.90
CA PRO A 28 -18.06 7.91 5.15
C PRO A 28 -16.82 8.14 6.04
N ARG A 29 -17.02 8.55 7.29
CA ARG A 29 -15.92 8.78 8.24
C ARG A 29 -15.33 7.47 8.75
N LEU A 30 -16.16 6.48 9.04
CA LEU A 30 -15.72 5.16 9.48
C LEU A 30 -14.98 4.42 8.34
N LEU A 31 -15.45 4.57 7.11
CA LEU A 31 -14.77 4.02 5.92
C LEU A 31 -13.36 4.62 5.76
N VAL A 32 -13.21 5.95 5.87
CA VAL A 32 -11.90 6.60 5.82
C VAL A 32 -10.98 6.07 6.93
N LEU A 33 -11.48 5.87 8.15
CA LEU A 33 -10.69 5.31 9.25
C LEU A 33 -10.25 3.86 8.96
N ALA A 34 -11.15 3.04 8.41
CA ALA A 34 -10.85 1.67 7.99
C ALA A 34 -9.75 1.67 6.91
N GLU A 35 -9.90 2.48 5.85
CA GLU A 35 -8.92 2.60 4.77
C GLU A 35 -7.56 3.10 5.27
N LEU A 36 -7.52 4.05 6.20
CA LEU A 36 -6.27 4.51 6.83
C LEU A 36 -5.56 3.38 7.59
N LYS A 37 -6.30 2.54 8.32
CA LYS A 37 -5.74 1.37 9.01
C LYS A 37 -5.22 0.33 8.03
N LEU A 38 -5.98 0.03 6.96
CA LEU A 38 -5.57 -0.88 5.90
C LEU A 38 -4.30 -0.38 5.20
N ASN A 39 -4.23 0.89 4.83
CA ASN A 39 -3.06 1.50 4.20
C ASN A 39 -1.79 1.46 5.08
N ARG A 40 -1.93 1.45 6.42
CA ARG A 40 -0.79 1.31 7.34
C ARG A 40 -0.23 -0.12 7.38
N GLY A 41 -1.11 -1.13 7.32
CA GLY A 41 -0.76 -2.53 7.58
C GLY A 41 -0.64 -3.42 6.34
N LEU A 42 -1.19 -3.00 5.20
CA LEU A 42 -1.26 -3.83 4.01
C LEU A 42 -0.15 -3.47 3.02
N ARG A 43 0.55 -4.50 2.51
CA ARG A 43 1.53 -4.42 1.43
C ARG A 43 1.38 -5.66 0.56
N VAL A 44 0.58 -5.53 -0.52
CA VAL A 44 0.26 -6.62 -1.45
C VAL A 44 0.41 -6.14 -2.88
N ALA A 45 0.50 -7.07 -3.84
CA ALA A 45 0.72 -6.74 -5.26
C ALA A 45 -0.34 -5.78 -5.82
N GLY A 46 -1.59 -5.86 -5.36
CA GLY A 46 -2.63 -4.92 -5.77
C GLY A 46 -2.36 -3.45 -5.42
N MET A 47 -1.44 -3.19 -4.49
CA MET A 47 -0.98 -1.83 -4.15
C MET A 47 0.25 -1.38 -4.94
N GLU A 48 0.89 -2.27 -5.71
CA GLU A 48 2.11 -1.95 -6.44
C GLU A 48 1.82 -1.09 -7.67
N LYS A 49 2.59 -0.02 -7.79
CA LYS A 49 2.55 0.91 -8.91
C LYS A 49 3.96 1.21 -9.38
N THR A 50 4.09 1.48 -10.67
CA THR A 50 5.36 1.91 -11.25
C THR A 50 5.16 3.26 -11.93
N THR A 51 6.08 4.17 -11.68
CA THR A 51 6.10 5.50 -12.30
C THR A 51 7.53 5.96 -12.55
N MET A 52 7.68 6.97 -13.40
CA MET A 52 8.93 7.70 -13.55
C MET A 52 8.88 8.94 -12.64
N VAL A 53 9.99 9.22 -11.97
CA VAL A 53 10.16 10.42 -11.16
C VAL A 53 11.32 11.21 -11.76
N THR A 54 11.03 12.44 -12.18
CA THR A 54 12.05 13.35 -12.71
C THR A 54 12.85 13.94 -11.56
N LEU A 55 14.17 13.81 -11.64
CA LEU A 55 15.10 14.40 -10.68
C LEU A 55 15.61 15.73 -11.20
N THR A 56 15.66 16.71 -10.32
CA THR A 56 16.35 17.99 -10.52
C THR A 56 17.37 18.13 -9.40
N GLU A 57 18.64 18.28 -9.75
CA GLU A 57 19.76 18.30 -8.79
C GLU A 57 19.76 17.07 -7.84
N GLY A 58 19.25 15.94 -8.34
CA GLY A 58 19.13 14.69 -7.59
C GLY A 58 17.98 14.60 -6.61
N ASP A 59 17.05 15.55 -6.61
CA ASP A 59 15.84 15.55 -5.78
C ASP A 59 14.60 15.40 -6.68
N GLY A 60 13.67 14.56 -6.29
CA GLY A 60 12.41 14.30 -7.02
C GLY A 60 11.20 14.26 -6.11
N THR A 61 10.03 14.63 -6.64
CA THR A 61 8.75 14.59 -5.89
C THR A 61 8.11 13.22 -6.00
N LEU A 62 7.77 12.63 -4.86
CA LEU A 62 7.05 11.36 -4.79
C LEU A 62 5.56 11.53 -5.16
N PRO A 63 4.91 10.48 -5.71
CA PRO A 63 3.48 10.47 -5.96
C PRO A 63 2.66 10.76 -4.68
N THR A 64 1.51 11.40 -4.82
CA THR A 64 0.64 11.79 -3.69
C THR A 64 0.04 10.59 -2.94
N ASP A 65 -0.03 9.45 -3.62
CA ASP A 65 -0.49 8.18 -3.07
C ASP A 65 0.65 7.27 -2.59
N PHE A 66 1.89 7.76 -2.58
CA PHE A 66 3.05 7.00 -2.14
C PHE A 66 2.93 6.57 -0.67
N LEU A 67 3.26 5.30 -0.40
CA LEU A 67 3.38 4.74 0.94
C LEU A 67 4.81 4.27 1.23
N GLU A 68 5.37 3.46 0.33
CA GLU A 68 6.67 2.83 0.55
C GLU A 68 7.32 2.45 -0.79
N ALA A 69 8.62 2.73 -0.94
CA ALA A 69 9.37 2.31 -2.11
C ALA A 69 9.68 0.81 -2.06
N ARG A 70 9.41 0.10 -3.13
CA ARG A 70 9.78 -1.30 -3.32
C ARG A 70 11.07 -1.46 -4.10
N GLU A 71 11.21 -0.70 -5.16
CA GLU A 71 12.39 -0.70 -6.02
C GLU A 71 12.58 0.68 -6.65
N VAL A 72 13.82 1.13 -6.68
CA VAL A 72 14.21 2.35 -7.39
C VAL A 72 15.30 1.99 -8.38
N LYS A 73 15.14 2.40 -9.64
CA LYS A 73 16.09 2.16 -10.73
C LYS A 73 16.55 3.47 -11.34
N ASN A 74 17.82 3.56 -11.72
CA ASN A 74 18.30 4.67 -12.54
C ASN A 74 17.81 4.58 -13.99
N ALA A 75 18.11 5.58 -14.82
CA ALA A 75 17.70 5.62 -16.22
C ALA A 75 18.19 4.40 -17.06
N ASN A 76 19.24 3.72 -16.61
CA ASN A 76 19.79 2.52 -17.26
C ASN A 76 19.16 1.22 -16.73
N GLY A 77 18.13 1.30 -15.88
CA GLY A 77 17.48 0.13 -15.29
C GLY A 77 18.24 -0.53 -14.12
N ILE A 78 19.33 0.08 -13.65
CA ILE A 78 20.15 -0.46 -12.55
C ILE A 78 19.51 -0.06 -11.22
N PRO A 79 19.28 -1.02 -10.30
CA PRO A 79 18.73 -0.73 -8.98
C PRO A 79 19.60 0.22 -8.16
N ILE A 80 18.97 1.19 -7.53
CA ILE A 80 19.58 2.16 -6.61
C ILE A 80 19.28 1.71 -5.18
N ARG A 81 20.25 1.75 -4.29
CA ARG A 81 20.10 1.26 -2.91
C ARG A 81 19.45 2.30 -2.00
N ALA A 82 18.52 1.86 -1.16
CA ALA A 82 18.06 2.66 -0.04
C ALA A 82 19.17 2.79 1.02
N VAL A 83 19.42 4.02 1.46
CA VAL A 83 20.43 4.34 2.49
C VAL A 83 19.85 5.36 3.47
N SER A 84 20.47 5.50 4.65
CA SER A 84 20.08 6.57 5.55
C SER A 84 20.40 7.94 4.97
N LEU A 85 19.68 8.98 5.38
CA LEU A 85 19.97 10.36 4.93
C LEU A 85 21.39 10.77 5.28
N GLU A 86 21.88 10.40 6.47
CA GLU A 86 23.24 10.67 6.92
C GLU A 86 24.28 9.99 6.01
N GLN A 87 24.08 8.71 5.69
CA GLN A 87 24.96 7.98 4.79
C GLN A 87 24.90 8.56 3.37
N LEU A 88 23.73 8.98 2.90
CA LEU A 88 23.59 9.61 1.59
C LEU A 88 24.43 10.88 1.50
N THR A 89 24.40 11.71 2.55
CA THR A 89 25.12 13.00 2.61
C THR A 89 26.63 12.80 2.79
N SER A 90 27.05 11.88 3.68
CA SER A 90 28.46 11.67 4.01
C SER A 90 29.23 10.90 2.94
N SER A 91 28.62 9.84 2.35
CA SER A 91 29.32 8.94 1.44
C SER A 91 29.36 9.45 0.00
N TYR A 92 28.32 10.16 -0.44
CA TYR A 92 28.21 10.58 -1.84
C TYR A 92 28.50 12.06 -2.04
N MET A 93 28.46 12.88 -0.98
CA MET A 93 28.58 14.33 -1.03
C MET A 93 27.73 14.91 -2.20
N ASP A 94 27.75 16.18 -2.46
CA ASP A 94 27.04 16.81 -3.58
C ASP A 94 27.85 16.68 -4.90
N ARG A 95 28.20 15.44 -5.25
CA ARG A 95 28.85 15.13 -6.51
C ARG A 95 27.83 14.80 -7.58
N SER A 96 28.04 15.29 -8.80
CA SER A 96 27.26 14.87 -9.96
C SER A 96 27.76 13.51 -10.48
N GLY A 97 26.86 12.64 -10.91
CA GLY A 97 27.23 11.33 -11.44
C GLY A 97 26.06 10.35 -11.51
N THR A 98 26.37 9.07 -11.75
CA THR A 98 25.34 8.03 -11.81
C THR A 98 24.76 7.78 -10.43
N PRO A 99 23.42 7.88 -10.24
CA PRO A 99 22.74 7.58 -8.99
C PRO A 99 23.05 6.18 -8.46
N ALA A 100 23.46 6.09 -7.20
CA ALA A 100 23.85 4.84 -6.54
C ALA A 100 23.11 4.60 -5.21
N GLY A 101 22.70 5.68 -4.52
CA GLY A 101 21.94 5.62 -3.28
C GLY A 101 20.77 6.59 -3.28
N TYR A 102 19.71 6.25 -2.52
CA TYR A 102 18.58 7.15 -2.29
C TYR A 102 18.14 7.15 -0.84
N ALA A 103 17.55 8.27 -0.42
CA ALA A 103 16.81 8.40 0.84
C ALA A 103 15.49 9.14 0.59
N ILE A 104 14.48 8.86 1.43
CA ILE A 104 13.18 9.53 1.36
C ILE A 104 13.07 10.47 2.55
N VAL A 105 12.72 11.73 2.27
CA VAL A 105 12.52 12.78 3.27
C VAL A 105 11.17 13.47 3.00
N GLY A 106 10.18 13.17 3.83
CA GLY A 106 8.81 13.66 3.60
C GLY A 106 8.24 13.15 2.28
N SER A 107 7.89 14.06 1.37
CA SER A 107 7.38 13.77 0.04
C SER A 107 8.44 13.82 -1.07
N THR A 108 9.73 13.88 -0.71
CA THR A 108 10.84 14.00 -1.64
C THR A 108 11.73 12.78 -1.59
N ILE A 109 12.09 12.25 -2.76
CA ILE A 109 13.18 11.28 -2.91
C ILE A 109 14.47 12.04 -3.22
N LYS A 110 15.51 11.80 -2.43
CA LYS A 110 16.84 12.35 -2.62
C LYS A 110 17.76 11.26 -3.13
N VAL A 111 18.43 11.52 -4.24
CA VAL A 111 19.30 10.55 -4.93
C VAL A 111 20.71 11.11 -5.04
N ARG A 112 21.70 10.30 -4.75
CA ARG A 112 23.12 10.71 -4.85
C ARG A 112 23.96 9.59 -5.50
N PRO A 113 25.00 9.91 -6.25
CA PRO A 113 25.34 11.25 -6.75
C PRO A 113 24.19 12.00 -7.41
N THR A 114 24.25 13.34 -7.43
CA THR A 114 23.20 14.18 -8.06
C THR A 114 23.15 13.95 -9.57
N ALA A 115 21.95 13.90 -10.11
CA ALA A 115 21.74 13.80 -11.56
C ALA A 115 20.40 14.46 -11.93
N ASP A 116 20.35 15.07 -13.12
CA ASP A 116 19.14 15.56 -13.76
C ASP A 116 18.68 14.50 -14.76
N GLN A 117 17.89 13.56 -14.28
CA GLN A 117 17.39 12.44 -15.07
C GLN A 117 16.12 11.85 -14.47
N ASP A 118 15.42 11.05 -15.25
CA ASP A 118 14.32 10.27 -14.74
C ASP A 118 14.82 8.99 -14.06
N ILE A 119 14.15 8.61 -12.97
CA ILE A 119 14.34 7.33 -12.29
C ILE A 119 13.05 6.55 -12.29
N GLY A 120 13.15 5.22 -12.44
CA GLY A 120 12.02 4.32 -12.29
C GLY A 120 11.74 4.04 -10.82
N LEU A 121 10.52 4.31 -10.36
CA LEU A 121 10.06 4.04 -9.00
C LEU A 121 8.94 3.00 -9.03
N THR A 122 9.18 1.83 -8.45
CA THR A 122 8.13 0.87 -8.09
C THR A 122 7.85 1.02 -6.60
N TYR A 123 6.58 1.24 -6.25
CA TYR A 123 6.18 1.58 -4.89
C TYR A 123 4.81 0.98 -4.54
N TYR A 124 4.53 0.88 -3.26
CA TYR A 124 3.19 0.64 -2.76
C TYR A 124 2.43 1.97 -2.70
N GLY A 125 1.35 2.05 -3.48
CA GLY A 125 0.44 3.20 -3.46
C GLY A 125 -0.72 2.96 -2.52
N LYS A 126 -1.34 4.04 -2.04
CA LYS A 126 -2.57 3.97 -1.25
C LYS A 126 -3.66 3.23 -2.02
N ILE A 127 -4.50 2.50 -1.29
CA ILE A 127 -5.73 1.93 -1.81
C ILE A 127 -6.61 3.09 -2.30
N PRO A 128 -7.14 3.04 -3.53
CA PRO A 128 -8.05 4.06 -4.03
C PRO A 128 -9.27 4.20 -3.11
N VAL A 129 -9.58 5.42 -2.69
CA VAL A 129 -10.66 5.71 -1.74
C VAL A 129 -12.01 5.35 -2.35
N LEU A 130 -12.83 4.63 -1.59
CA LEU A 130 -14.23 4.37 -1.97
C LEU A 130 -15.11 5.57 -1.65
N THR A 131 -15.87 5.98 -2.63
CA THR A 131 -16.83 7.09 -2.52
C THR A 131 -18.09 6.77 -3.33
N VAL A 132 -19.13 7.60 -3.19
CA VAL A 132 -20.31 7.49 -4.05
C VAL A 132 -19.97 7.66 -5.53
N THR A 133 -18.95 8.48 -5.86
CA THR A 133 -18.50 8.72 -7.24
C THR A 133 -17.44 7.71 -7.73
N SER A 134 -16.74 7.05 -6.82
CA SER A 134 -15.81 5.95 -7.09
C SER A 134 -16.21 4.75 -6.26
N PRO A 135 -17.27 4.03 -6.67
CA PRO A 135 -17.96 3.06 -5.80
C PRO A 135 -17.21 1.74 -5.66
N THR A 136 -16.18 1.48 -6.47
CA THR A 136 -15.40 0.25 -6.46
C THR A 136 -13.90 0.52 -6.45
N ASN A 137 -13.12 -0.44 -5.96
CA ASN A 137 -11.68 -0.48 -6.12
C ASN A 137 -11.20 -1.94 -6.11
N TRP A 138 -9.94 -2.15 -6.46
CA TRP A 138 -9.34 -3.49 -6.56
C TRP A 138 -9.45 -4.32 -5.27
N LEU A 139 -9.41 -3.68 -4.09
CA LEU A 139 -9.50 -4.39 -2.80
C LEU A 139 -10.91 -4.87 -2.53
N LEU A 140 -11.93 -4.04 -2.81
CA LEU A 140 -13.33 -4.44 -2.69
C LEU A 140 -13.70 -5.58 -3.67
N GLU A 141 -13.11 -5.55 -4.86
CA GLU A 141 -13.32 -6.60 -5.87
C GLU A 141 -12.63 -7.91 -5.49
N LYS A 142 -11.42 -7.85 -4.95
CA LYS A 142 -10.57 -9.01 -4.67
C LYS A 142 -10.82 -9.61 -3.28
N ALA A 143 -10.99 -8.76 -2.26
CA ALA A 143 -11.11 -9.16 -0.86
C ALA A 143 -12.18 -8.31 -0.14
N PRO A 144 -13.46 -8.47 -0.49
CA PRO A 144 -14.57 -7.71 0.12
C PRO A 144 -14.70 -7.94 1.61
N ASP A 145 -14.33 -9.10 2.11
CA ASP A 145 -14.29 -9.48 3.51
C ASP A 145 -13.32 -8.61 4.34
N VAL A 146 -12.19 -8.22 3.77
CA VAL A 146 -11.24 -7.28 4.40
C VAL A 146 -11.92 -5.93 4.67
N TYR A 147 -12.68 -5.40 3.69
CA TYR A 147 -13.44 -4.17 3.87
C TYR A 147 -14.56 -4.33 4.89
N LEU A 148 -15.35 -5.39 4.75
CA LEU A 148 -16.50 -5.65 5.62
C LEU A 148 -16.07 -5.72 7.08
N TYR A 149 -15.11 -6.58 7.41
CA TYR A 149 -14.67 -6.74 8.80
C TYR A 149 -13.94 -5.51 9.35
N SER A 150 -13.21 -4.77 8.50
CA SER A 150 -12.62 -3.49 8.90
C SER A 150 -13.68 -2.47 9.28
N LEU A 151 -14.75 -2.36 8.50
CA LEU A 151 -15.87 -1.47 8.79
C LEU A 151 -16.67 -1.88 10.01
N VAL A 152 -16.98 -3.17 10.13
CA VAL A 152 -17.69 -3.70 11.31
C VAL A 152 -16.89 -3.41 12.59
N ASN A 153 -15.56 -3.51 12.54
CA ASN A 153 -14.69 -3.12 13.66
C ASN A 153 -14.84 -1.63 14.00
N GLU A 154 -14.77 -0.73 13.00
CA GLU A 154 -14.93 0.71 13.23
C GLU A 154 -16.34 1.08 13.75
N ILE A 155 -17.39 0.43 13.23
CA ILE A 155 -18.78 0.64 13.67
C ILE A 155 -18.93 0.20 15.13
N ALA A 156 -18.41 -0.97 15.48
CA ALA A 156 -18.50 -1.51 16.83
C ALA A 156 -17.73 -0.62 17.83
N LEU A 157 -16.54 -0.16 17.49
CA LEU A 157 -15.77 0.80 18.31
C LEU A 157 -16.52 2.12 18.48
N TRP A 158 -17.13 2.65 17.42
CA TRP A 158 -17.92 3.87 17.48
C TRP A 158 -19.14 3.73 18.39
N LYS A 159 -19.76 2.54 18.42
CA LYS A 159 -20.90 2.21 19.29
C LYS A 159 -20.49 1.86 20.73
N GLY A 160 -19.22 1.63 21.00
CA GLY A 160 -18.71 1.17 22.30
C GLY A 160 -18.91 -0.34 22.56
N ASP A 161 -19.18 -1.12 21.51
CA ASP A 161 -19.32 -2.59 21.57
C ASP A 161 -17.95 -3.25 21.41
N VAL A 162 -17.24 -3.40 22.52
CA VAL A 162 -15.85 -3.89 22.54
C VAL A 162 -15.77 -5.36 22.14
N ASP A 163 -16.74 -6.17 22.52
CA ASP A 163 -16.74 -7.61 22.22
C ASP A 163 -16.89 -7.84 20.71
N ARG A 164 -17.81 -7.13 20.07
CA ARG A 164 -18.00 -7.18 18.62
C ARG A 164 -16.79 -6.59 17.88
N ALA A 165 -16.22 -5.50 18.36
CA ALA A 165 -15.02 -4.92 17.78
C ALA A 165 -13.86 -5.93 17.80
N THR A 166 -13.67 -6.63 18.92
CA THR A 166 -12.62 -7.65 19.07
C THR A 166 -12.83 -8.82 18.10
N ALA A 167 -14.06 -9.31 17.99
CA ALA A 167 -14.41 -10.39 17.06
C ALA A 167 -14.18 -9.96 15.60
N ALA A 168 -14.65 -8.76 15.22
CA ALA A 168 -14.45 -8.23 13.88
C ALA A 168 -12.97 -8.01 13.54
N GLN A 169 -12.16 -7.55 14.51
CA GLN A 169 -10.72 -7.39 14.34
C GLN A 169 -10.03 -8.74 14.07
N GLN A 170 -10.43 -9.81 14.77
CA GLN A 170 -9.87 -11.14 14.51
C GLN A 170 -10.21 -11.64 13.10
N LEU A 171 -11.46 -11.48 12.66
CA LEU A 171 -11.87 -11.83 11.30
C LEU A 171 -11.14 -11.00 10.24
N MET A 172 -10.98 -9.71 10.47
CA MET A 172 -10.20 -8.82 9.59
C MET A 172 -8.75 -9.30 9.45
N LEU A 173 -8.09 -9.66 10.55
CA LEU A 173 -6.71 -10.17 10.51
C LEU A 173 -6.61 -11.50 9.77
N LEU A 174 -7.59 -12.39 9.92
CA LEU A 174 -7.66 -13.64 9.15
C LEU A 174 -7.82 -13.38 7.65
N ALA A 175 -8.72 -12.46 7.27
CA ALA A 175 -8.94 -12.08 5.88
C ALA A 175 -7.67 -11.43 5.26
N ILE A 176 -7.01 -10.52 5.97
CA ILE A 176 -5.74 -9.92 5.55
C ILE A 176 -4.65 -10.98 5.37
N ASN A 177 -4.55 -11.94 6.29
CA ASN A 177 -3.58 -13.02 6.18
C ASN A 177 -3.85 -13.91 4.97
N GLY A 178 -5.12 -14.25 4.70
CA GLY A 178 -5.53 -14.97 3.51
C GLY A 178 -5.11 -14.25 2.22
N LEU A 179 -5.36 -12.95 2.15
CA LEU A 179 -4.96 -12.10 1.01
C LEU A 179 -3.43 -12.07 0.83
N LYS A 180 -2.65 -11.99 1.90
CA LYS A 180 -1.18 -12.01 1.85
C LYS A 180 -0.65 -13.36 1.34
N ILE A 181 -1.21 -14.48 1.82
CA ILE A 181 -0.83 -15.83 1.36
C ILE A 181 -1.13 -16.01 -0.12
N GLU A 182 -2.28 -15.53 -0.59
CA GLU A 182 -2.63 -15.55 -2.01
C GLU A 182 -1.65 -14.72 -2.85
N ASP A 183 -1.29 -13.53 -2.36
CA ASP A 183 -0.31 -12.67 -3.01
C ASP A 183 1.08 -13.33 -3.11
N GLU A 184 1.57 -13.92 -2.04
CA GLU A 184 2.84 -14.66 -2.03
C GLU A 184 2.81 -15.83 -3.02
N ARG A 185 1.73 -16.61 -3.04
CA ARG A 185 1.59 -17.71 -4.01
C ARG A 185 1.59 -17.21 -5.45
N SER A 186 0.93 -16.10 -5.73
CA SER A 186 0.92 -15.47 -7.05
C SER A 186 2.31 -15.02 -7.48
N ARG A 187 3.13 -14.50 -6.57
CA ARG A 187 4.49 -14.01 -6.85
C ARG A 187 5.49 -15.14 -7.08
N TRP A 188 5.39 -16.20 -6.29
CA TRP A 188 6.42 -17.24 -6.20
C TRP A 188 5.97 -18.59 -6.74
N GLY A 189 4.70 -18.77 -7.10
CA GLY A 189 4.14 -20.06 -7.53
C GLY A 189 4.82 -20.70 -8.74
N ASN A 190 5.52 -19.90 -9.58
CA ASN A 190 6.28 -20.35 -10.74
C ASN A 190 7.78 -20.03 -10.65
N ALA A 191 8.28 -19.55 -9.48
CA ALA A 191 9.68 -19.23 -9.31
C ALA A 191 10.49 -20.52 -9.18
N GLN A 192 11.33 -20.84 -10.17
CA GLN A 192 12.34 -21.88 -10.02
C GLN A 192 13.45 -21.37 -9.08
N LEU A 193 13.71 -22.11 -8.01
CA LEU A 193 14.88 -21.90 -7.19
C LEU A 193 16.12 -22.25 -8.02
N VAL A 194 16.79 -21.27 -8.58
CA VAL A 194 18.12 -21.44 -9.16
C VAL A 194 19.12 -21.48 -7.98
N VAL A 195 19.42 -22.66 -7.50
CA VAL A 195 20.55 -22.86 -6.58
C VAL A 195 21.81 -22.70 -7.41
N GLY A 196 22.42 -21.53 -7.37
CA GLY A 196 23.75 -21.31 -7.93
C GLY A 196 24.77 -22.09 -7.09
N GLY A 197 24.89 -23.40 -7.37
CA GLY A 197 25.99 -24.20 -6.85
C GLY A 197 27.27 -23.85 -7.59
N VAL A 198 28.31 -23.45 -6.85
CA VAL A 198 29.67 -23.48 -7.36
C VAL A 198 29.99 -24.95 -7.62
N THR A 199 30.04 -25.33 -8.89
CA THR A 199 30.56 -26.65 -9.28
C THR A 199 32.04 -26.68 -8.95
N PRO A 200 32.54 -27.67 -8.20
CA PRO A 200 33.95 -27.77 -7.87
C PRO A 200 34.83 -28.04 -9.10
#